data_8a21eaba38233d285f0299e8d9354ac3
#
_entry.id   8a21eaba38233d285f0299e8d9354ac3
#
_cell.length_a   1.000
_cell.length_b   1.000
_cell.length_c   1.000
_cell.angle_alpha   90.00
_cell.angle_beta   90.00
_cell.angle_gamma   90.00
#
_symmetry.space_group_name_H-M   'P 1'
#
loop_
_entity.id
_entity.type
_entity.pdbx_description
1 polymer ?
#
loop_
_entity_poly.entity_id
_entity_poly.type
_entity_poly.pdbx_seq_one_letter_code
_entity_poly.pdbx_strand_id
1 'polypeptide(L)'
;MERRALGPDGFEVPVVGMGTSRTFDVRGRAAEATSRRIVEEALDTGANLFDSSPMYGEAERVLGLALDGRRAEAIVATKVWTADDDLAERQIEASLHHAHGRVELYQVHNLVAWPARLDRLEQLRDEGLIDVIGATHYDAAAFAELMTVMRSGRIGFVQVPYNPLERDVERAVLPLAEELGLGVMLMRPFGRGSVLRRWPSPTELAPLEPFGVTTWAQALLKWGLSDPRCTLSIPATSRPGRMTENA
;
A
#
# COMPACT_ATOMS: atom_id res chain seq x y z
N MET A 1 15.50 4.65 6.43
CA MET A 1 14.45 4.69 5.38
C MET A 1 14.07 6.14 5.10
N GLU A 2 14.08 6.56 3.83
CA GLU A 2 13.55 7.87 3.39
C GLU A 2 12.05 7.95 3.69
N ARG A 3 11.56 9.14 4.05
CA ARG A 3 10.14 9.39 4.29
C ARG A 3 9.65 10.52 3.39
N ARG A 4 8.38 10.47 3.02
CA ARG A 4 7.70 11.49 2.21
C ARG A 4 6.33 11.79 2.80
N ALA A 5 5.87 13.03 2.62
CA ALA A 5 4.51 13.42 2.97
C ALA A 5 3.48 12.75 2.05
N LEU A 6 2.46 12.14 2.62
CA LEU A 6 1.32 11.53 1.91
C LEU A 6 0.11 12.46 2.01
N GLY A 7 -0.21 13.11 0.91
CA GLY A 7 -1.37 13.99 0.82
C GLY A 7 -1.17 15.37 1.44
N PRO A 8 -2.22 16.21 1.35
CA PRO A 8 -2.14 17.64 1.69
C PRO A 8 -1.87 17.89 3.18
N ASP A 9 -2.27 16.97 4.06
CA ASP A 9 -2.07 17.11 5.51
C ASP A 9 -0.65 16.73 5.96
N GLY A 10 0.21 16.29 5.04
CA GLY A 10 1.61 16.01 5.31
C GLY A 10 1.86 14.76 6.16
N PHE A 11 0.98 13.75 6.10
CA PHE A 11 1.17 12.51 6.87
C PHE A 11 2.44 11.78 6.39
N GLU A 12 3.41 11.60 7.28
CA GLU A 12 4.72 11.05 6.95
C GLU A 12 4.72 9.53 6.79
N VAL A 13 5.12 9.03 5.60
CA VAL A 13 5.21 7.59 5.29
C VAL A 13 6.60 7.20 4.78
N PRO A 14 7.06 5.96 4.98
CA PRO A 14 8.29 5.46 4.35
C PRO A 14 8.09 5.32 2.83
N VAL A 15 9.14 5.57 2.05
CA VAL A 15 9.07 5.40 0.57
C VAL A 15 8.89 3.94 0.14
N VAL A 16 9.24 2.97 1.00
CA VAL A 16 8.94 1.54 0.81
C VAL A 16 8.13 1.06 2.00
N GLY A 17 6.93 0.57 1.73
CA GLY A 17 6.08 -0.18 2.66
C GLY A 17 5.99 -1.64 2.25
N MET A 18 4.98 -2.35 2.73
CA MET A 18 4.74 -3.76 2.42
C MET A 18 3.26 -4.03 2.12
N GLY A 19 2.97 -4.64 0.96
CA GLY A 19 1.66 -5.20 0.64
C GLY A 19 1.50 -6.62 1.17
N THR A 20 0.29 -7.00 1.57
CA THR A 20 -0.02 -8.33 2.13
C THR A 20 -0.79 -9.23 1.16
N SER A 21 -1.27 -8.70 0.03
CA SER A 21 -2.05 -9.45 -0.95
C SER A 21 -1.33 -10.72 -1.41
N ARG A 22 -2.00 -11.88 -1.31
CA ARG A 22 -1.50 -13.22 -1.67
C ARG A 22 -0.33 -13.75 -0.84
N THR A 23 0.26 -12.97 0.03
CA THR A 23 1.43 -13.37 0.83
C THR A 23 1.08 -13.65 2.28
N PHE A 24 0.03 -13.02 2.80
CA PHE A 24 -0.43 -13.14 4.18
C PHE A 24 -1.79 -13.88 4.31
N ASP A 25 -2.36 -14.38 3.22
CA ASP A 25 -3.51 -15.31 3.30
C ASP A 25 -2.99 -16.71 3.69
N VAL A 26 -2.60 -16.86 4.95
CA VAL A 26 -1.99 -18.08 5.48
C VAL A 26 -2.64 -18.48 6.80
N ARG A 27 -2.55 -19.78 7.12
CA ARG A 27 -3.04 -20.36 8.36
C ARG A 27 -2.01 -21.31 8.95
N GLY A 28 -1.99 -21.38 10.29
CA GLY A 28 -1.17 -22.29 11.06
C GLY A 28 0.16 -21.70 11.51
N ARG A 29 0.62 -22.17 12.65
CA ARG A 29 1.72 -21.62 13.46
C ARG A 29 2.99 -21.33 12.67
N ALA A 30 3.39 -22.25 11.77
CA ALA A 30 4.66 -22.09 11.03
C ALA A 30 4.57 -20.97 9.96
N ALA A 31 3.44 -20.87 9.25
CA ALA A 31 3.23 -19.84 8.24
C ALA A 31 3.06 -18.46 8.89
N GLU A 32 2.27 -18.38 9.98
CA GLU A 32 2.06 -17.15 10.76
C GLU A 32 3.38 -16.66 11.40
N ALA A 33 4.21 -17.58 11.94
CA ALA A 33 5.53 -17.23 12.45
C ALA A 33 6.48 -16.71 11.34
N THR A 34 6.34 -17.20 10.10
CA THR A 34 7.09 -16.66 8.96
C THR A 34 6.62 -15.25 8.63
N SER A 35 5.29 -15.00 8.61
CA SER A 35 4.74 -13.67 8.40
C SER A 35 5.19 -12.68 9.49
N ARG A 36 5.22 -13.11 10.76
CA ARG A 36 5.74 -12.30 11.86
C ARG A 36 7.19 -11.87 11.63
N ARG A 37 8.09 -12.80 11.25
CA ARG A 37 9.49 -12.45 10.94
C ARG A 37 9.63 -11.42 9.83
N ILE A 38 8.79 -11.53 8.77
CA ILE A 38 8.78 -10.56 7.67
C ILE A 38 8.35 -9.17 8.15
N VAL A 39 7.35 -9.11 9.02
CA VAL A 39 6.89 -7.84 9.62
C VAL A 39 7.97 -7.24 10.54
N GLU A 40 8.61 -8.06 11.37
CA GLU A 40 9.72 -7.63 12.23
C GLU A 40 10.87 -7.05 11.39
N GLU A 41 11.28 -7.73 10.32
CA GLU A 41 12.30 -7.21 9.37
C GLU A 41 11.87 -5.87 8.74
N ALA A 42 10.61 -5.73 8.35
CA ALA A 42 10.10 -4.49 7.79
C ALA A 42 10.16 -3.34 8.79
N LEU A 43 9.72 -3.58 10.03
CA LEU A 43 9.79 -2.60 11.11
C LEU A 43 11.26 -2.19 11.41
N ASP A 44 12.16 -3.18 11.51
CA ASP A 44 13.58 -2.94 11.83
C ASP A 44 14.32 -2.14 10.75
N THR A 45 13.88 -2.21 9.48
CA THR A 45 14.43 -1.41 8.38
C THR A 45 13.75 -0.05 8.21
N GLY A 46 12.68 0.21 8.96
CA GLY A 46 11.86 1.41 8.84
C GLY A 46 10.85 1.38 7.68
N ALA A 47 10.66 0.22 7.00
CA ALA A 47 9.59 -0.02 6.04
C ALA A 47 8.27 -0.33 6.78
N ASN A 48 7.86 0.57 7.68
CA ASN A 48 6.86 0.33 8.70
C ASN A 48 5.40 0.60 8.26
N LEU A 49 5.15 0.72 6.96
CA LEU A 49 3.80 0.81 6.41
C LEU A 49 3.37 -0.55 5.85
N PHE A 50 2.19 -1.03 6.25
CA PHE A 50 1.63 -2.33 5.86
C PHE A 50 0.26 -2.14 5.23
N ASP A 51 0.09 -2.53 3.95
CA ASP A 51 -1.17 -2.45 3.22
C ASP A 51 -1.88 -3.79 3.14
N SER A 52 -3.12 -3.84 3.62
CA SER A 52 -3.98 -5.02 3.61
C SER A 52 -5.37 -4.72 3.04
N SER A 53 -6.28 -5.69 3.15
CA SER A 53 -7.69 -5.54 2.78
C SER A 53 -8.51 -6.73 3.28
N PRO A 54 -9.78 -6.56 3.66
CA PRO A 54 -10.67 -7.66 4.03
C PRO A 54 -10.89 -8.67 2.90
N MET A 55 -10.66 -8.30 1.63
CA MET A 55 -10.73 -9.25 0.50
C MET A 55 -9.47 -10.11 0.31
N TYR A 56 -8.45 -9.98 1.16
CA TYR A 56 -7.20 -10.75 1.07
C TYR A 56 -7.18 -11.98 1.99
N GLY A 57 -8.36 -12.59 2.25
CA GLY A 57 -8.48 -13.76 3.10
C GLY A 57 -8.08 -13.47 4.55
N GLU A 58 -7.12 -14.22 5.07
CA GLU A 58 -6.63 -14.10 6.46
C GLU A 58 -5.64 -12.92 6.67
N ALA A 59 -5.32 -12.15 5.63
CA ALA A 59 -4.19 -11.24 5.65
C ALA A 59 -4.25 -10.18 6.76
N GLU A 60 -5.43 -9.59 7.04
CA GLU A 60 -5.58 -8.61 8.11
C GLU A 60 -5.37 -9.25 9.49
N ARG A 61 -5.96 -10.43 9.71
CA ARG A 61 -5.77 -11.18 10.95
C ARG A 61 -4.30 -11.55 11.18
N VAL A 62 -3.65 -12.07 10.14
CA VAL A 62 -2.23 -12.49 10.21
C VAL A 62 -1.31 -11.29 10.42
N LEU A 63 -1.59 -10.14 9.78
CA LEU A 63 -0.86 -8.90 10.00
C LEU A 63 -1.03 -8.41 11.45
N GLY A 64 -2.26 -8.40 11.98
CA GLY A 64 -2.53 -8.03 13.36
C GLY A 64 -1.76 -8.88 14.35
N LEU A 65 -1.79 -10.22 14.18
CA LEU A 65 -0.98 -11.14 15.01
C LEU A 65 0.53 -10.90 14.86
N ALA A 66 1.00 -10.55 13.67
CA ALA A 66 2.42 -10.28 13.44
C ALA A 66 2.87 -8.96 14.09
N LEU A 67 1.97 -7.99 14.21
CA LEU A 67 2.21 -6.69 14.86
C LEU A 67 2.04 -6.71 16.39
N ASP A 68 1.60 -7.84 16.97
CA ASP A 68 1.39 -7.94 18.40
C ASP A 68 2.68 -7.61 19.19
N GLY A 69 2.55 -6.65 20.11
CA GLY A 69 3.68 -6.08 20.88
C GLY A 69 4.45 -4.96 20.17
N ARG A 70 4.25 -4.74 18.85
CA ARG A 70 4.93 -3.69 18.07
C ARG A 70 3.98 -2.81 17.23
N ARG A 71 2.66 -2.90 17.47
CA ARG A 71 1.63 -2.16 16.70
C ARG A 71 1.89 -0.65 16.65
N ALA A 72 2.38 -0.07 17.73
CA ALA A 72 2.64 1.37 17.81
C ALA A 72 3.77 1.86 16.87
N GLU A 73 4.59 0.95 16.35
CA GLU A 73 5.65 1.27 15.38
C GLU A 73 5.14 1.27 13.93
N ALA A 74 3.96 0.67 13.69
CA ALA A 74 3.42 0.42 12.36
C ALA A 74 2.42 1.48 11.91
N ILE A 75 2.42 1.77 10.61
CA ILE A 75 1.36 2.45 9.87
C ILE A 75 0.56 1.37 9.15
N VAL A 76 -0.69 1.16 9.54
CA VAL A 76 -1.57 0.17 8.90
C VAL A 76 -2.47 0.86 7.89
N ALA A 77 -2.47 0.32 6.68
CA ALA A 77 -3.37 0.70 5.61
C ALA A 77 -4.33 -0.46 5.31
N THR A 78 -5.62 -0.18 5.21
CA THR A 78 -6.62 -1.16 4.78
C THR A 78 -7.71 -0.53 3.91
N LYS A 79 -8.77 -1.30 3.60
CA LYS A 79 -9.77 -0.94 2.60
C LYS A 79 -11.15 -1.42 3.02
N VAL A 80 -12.21 -0.76 2.52
CA VAL A 80 -13.58 -1.28 2.52
C VAL A 80 -13.99 -1.66 1.10
N TRP A 81 -14.60 -2.85 0.94
CA TRP A 81 -14.93 -3.40 -0.37
C TRP A 81 -16.29 -4.11 -0.36
N THR A 82 -17.35 -3.33 -0.44
CA THR A 82 -18.72 -3.82 -0.62
C THR A 82 -19.68 -2.68 -0.92
N ALA A 83 -20.77 -2.96 -1.64
CA ALA A 83 -21.89 -2.04 -1.82
C ALA A 83 -22.97 -2.18 -0.73
N ASP A 84 -22.95 -3.26 0.03
CA ASP A 84 -23.86 -3.51 1.14
C ASP A 84 -23.36 -2.80 2.39
N ASP A 85 -24.20 -1.98 3.01
CA ASP A 85 -23.84 -1.13 4.14
C ASP A 85 -23.57 -1.93 5.42
N ASP A 86 -24.39 -2.96 5.70
CA ASP A 86 -24.19 -3.82 6.88
C ASP A 86 -22.88 -4.63 6.75
N LEU A 87 -22.56 -5.08 5.55
CA LEU A 87 -21.29 -5.76 5.31
C LEU A 87 -20.11 -4.79 5.41
N ALA A 88 -20.29 -3.53 4.99
CA ALA A 88 -19.24 -2.51 5.13
C ALA A 88 -18.91 -2.26 6.60
N GLU A 89 -19.91 -2.10 7.46
CA GLU A 89 -19.68 -1.94 8.90
C GLU A 89 -18.96 -3.15 9.49
N ARG A 90 -19.37 -4.39 9.14
CA ARG A 90 -18.67 -5.60 9.59
C ARG A 90 -17.22 -5.65 9.10
N GLN A 91 -16.93 -5.23 7.86
CA GLN A 91 -15.55 -5.14 7.37
C GLN A 91 -14.74 -4.11 8.15
N ILE A 92 -15.31 -2.94 8.41
CA ILE A 92 -14.66 -1.85 9.16
C ILE A 92 -14.36 -2.30 10.61
N GLU A 93 -15.35 -2.87 11.31
CA GLU A 93 -15.19 -3.39 12.67
C GLU A 93 -14.10 -4.47 12.74
N ALA A 94 -14.11 -5.42 11.81
CA ALA A 94 -13.11 -6.47 11.72
C ALA A 94 -11.70 -5.91 11.45
N SER A 95 -11.57 -4.96 10.51
CA SER A 95 -10.29 -4.32 10.19
C SER A 95 -9.74 -3.54 11.38
N LEU A 96 -10.58 -2.76 12.07
CA LEU A 96 -10.18 -2.05 13.29
C LEU A 96 -9.77 -3.03 14.39
N HIS A 97 -10.54 -4.12 14.58
CA HIS A 97 -10.19 -5.16 15.56
C HIS A 97 -8.81 -5.78 15.27
N HIS A 98 -8.57 -6.19 14.02
CA HIS A 98 -7.28 -6.78 13.62
C HIS A 98 -6.12 -5.76 13.70
N ALA A 99 -6.40 -4.48 13.48
CA ALA A 99 -5.42 -3.41 13.59
C ALA A 99 -5.29 -2.85 15.03
N HIS A 100 -5.77 -3.55 16.06
CA HIS A 100 -5.71 -3.16 17.47
C HIS A 100 -6.39 -1.81 17.78
N GLY A 101 -7.52 -1.54 17.10
CA GLY A 101 -8.39 -0.40 17.37
C GLY A 101 -8.16 0.84 16.52
N ARG A 102 -7.13 0.89 15.67
CA ARG A 102 -6.80 2.03 14.81
C ARG A 102 -6.21 1.60 13.48
N VAL A 103 -6.59 2.30 12.42
CA VAL A 103 -6.02 2.17 11.07
C VAL A 103 -5.61 3.56 10.58
N GLU A 104 -4.35 3.77 10.27
CA GLU A 104 -3.87 5.09 9.87
C GLU A 104 -4.36 5.48 8.46
N LEU A 105 -4.36 4.55 7.50
CA LEU A 105 -4.74 4.83 6.11
C LEU A 105 -5.92 3.95 5.71
N TYR A 106 -7.09 4.52 5.46
CA TYR A 106 -8.27 3.75 5.08
C TYR A 106 -8.75 4.09 3.66
N GLN A 107 -9.00 3.08 2.82
CA GLN A 107 -9.27 3.28 1.40
C GLN A 107 -10.62 2.73 0.96
N VAL A 108 -11.26 3.40 0.00
CA VAL A 108 -12.34 2.80 -0.78
C VAL A 108 -11.75 1.89 -1.85
N HIS A 109 -12.02 0.57 -1.74
CA HIS A 109 -11.42 -0.45 -2.61
C HIS A 109 -12.20 -0.56 -3.94
N ASN A 110 -11.48 -0.37 -5.05
CA ASN A 110 -12.03 -0.45 -6.41
C ASN A 110 -13.25 0.46 -6.62
N LEU A 111 -13.33 1.56 -5.89
CA LEU A 111 -14.39 2.59 -5.98
C LEU A 111 -15.82 2.06 -5.69
N VAL A 112 -15.94 0.88 -5.08
CA VAL A 112 -17.25 0.27 -4.80
C VAL A 112 -18.05 1.14 -3.83
N ALA A 113 -19.20 1.64 -4.29
CA ALA A 113 -20.10 2.52 -3.53
C ALA A 113 -19.36 3.73 -2.90
N TRP A 114 -18.36 4.27 -3.61
CA TRP A 114 -17.43 5.26 -3.07
C TRP A 114 -18.09 6.46 -2.37
N PRO A 115 -19.24 7.01 -2.80
CA PRO A 115 -19.83 8.14 -2.07
C PRO A 115 -20.20 7.77 -0.63
N ALA A 116 -20.97 6.68 -0.44
CA ALA A 116 -21.38 6.22 0.88
C ALA A 116 -20.20 5.73 1.72
N ARG A 117 -19.19 5.08 1.08
CA ARG A 117 -17.98 4.64 1.79
C ARG A 117 -17.17 5.83 2.29
N LEU A 118 -17.03 6.91 1.49
CA LEU A 118 -16.35 8.12 1.94
C LEU A 118 -17.10 8.78 3.11
N ASP A 119 -18.45 8.86 3.07
CA ASP A 119 -19.24 9.40 4.18
C ASP A 119 -18.92 8.67 5.50
N ARG A 120 -18.79 7.34 5.44
CA ARG A 120 -18.47 6.54 6.62
C ARG A 120 -17.01 6.69 7.07
N LEU A 121 -16.06 6.73 6.13
CA LEU A 121 -14.65 6.93 6.46
C LEU A 121 -14.39 8.33 7.05
N GLU A 122 -15.10 9.35 6.62
CA GLU A 122 -15.02 10.68 7.21
C GLU A 122 -15.48 10.67 8.69
N GLN A 123 -16.55 9.95 9.02
CA GLN A 123 -16.97 9.77 10.41
C GLN A 123 -15.89 9.08 11.24
N LEU A 124 -15.27 8.01 10.73
CA LEU A 124 -14.17 7.32 11.43
C LEU A 124 -12.95 8.22 11.64
N ARG A 125 -12.67 9.09 10.70
CA ARG A 125 -11.62 10.11 10.85
C ARG A 125 -11.95 11.12 11.93
N ASP A 126 -13.17 11.61 11.95
CA ASP A 126 -13.66 12.55 12.96
C ASP A 126 -13.68 11.91 14.38
N GLU A 127 -13.91 10.59 14.45
CA GLU A 127 -13.78 9.78 15.67
C GLU A 127 -12.32 9.51 16.09
N GLY A 128 -11.33 9.84 15.24
CA GLY A 128 -9.91 9.64 15.49
C GLY A 128 -9.45 8.18 15.32
N LEU A 129 -10.25 7.35 14.64
CA LEU A 129 -9.94 5.94 14.39
C LEU A 129 -9.09 5.73 13.14
N ILE A 130 -9.09 6.71 12.24
CA ILE A 130 -8.23 6.75 11.04
C ILE A 130 -7.63 8.15 10.85
N ASP A 131 -6.52 8.25 10.10
CA ASP A 131 -5.87 9.54 9.82
C ASP A 131 -6.18 10.03 8.40
N VAL A 132 -5.87 9.21 7.38
CA VAL A 132 -5.96 9.63 5.98
C VAL A 132 -6.87 8.69 5.20
N ILE A 133 -7.81 9.29 4.48
CA ILE A 133 -8.73 8.57 3.57
C ILE A 133 -8.09 8.49 2.19
N GLY A 134 -8.21 7.32 1.55
CA GLY A 134 -7.72 7.10 0.19
C GLY A 134 -8.74 6.40 -0.69
N ALA A 135 -8.38 6.27 -1.98
CA ALA A 135 -9.13 5.46 -2.94
C ALA A 135 -8.16 4.65 -3.81
N THR A 136 -8.58 3.47 -4.24
CA THR A 136 -7.76 2.60 -5.07
C THR A 136 -8.55 1.98 -6.22
N HIS A 137 -7.90 1.89 -7.38
CA HIS A 137 -8.36 1.02 -8.45
C HIS A 137 -7.17 0.45 -9.22
N TYR A 138 -7.28 -0.82 -9.60
CA TYR A 138 -6.19 -1.53 -10.29
C TYR A 138 -6.30 -1.49 -11.81
N ASP A 139 -7.45 -1.12 -12.36
CA ASP A 139 -7.73 -1.16 -13.78
C ASP A 139 -7.76 0.25 -14.38
N ALA A 140 -7.00 0.45 -15.45
CA ALA A 140 -6.96 1.72 -16.16
C ALA A 140 -8.33 2.16 -16.74
N ALA A 141 -9.23 1.20 -17.01
CA ALA A 141 -10.58 1.51 -17.47
C ALA A 141 -11.41 2.31 -16.45
N ALA A 142 -11.09 2.19 -15.15
CA ALA A 142 -11.76 2.92 -14.08
C ALA A 142 -11.09 4.26 -13.72
N PHE A 143 -10.00 4.65 -14.38
CA PHE A 143 -9.28 5.88 -14.02
C PHE A 143 -10.12 7.16 -14.22
N ALA A 144 -11.08 7.16 -15.14
CA ALA A 144 -12.00 8.29 -15.27
C ALA A 144 -12.85 8.49 -14.00
N GLU A 145 -13.36 7.41 -13.41
CA GLU A 145 -14.11 7.45 -12.15
C GLU A 145 -13.16 7.76 -10.96
N LEU A 146 -11.96 7.16 -10.91
CA LEU A 146 -10.95 7.48 -9.90
C LEU A 146 -10.63 8.98 -9.89
N MET A 147 -10.45 9.60 -11.04
CA MET A 147 -10.22 11.04 -11.15
C MET A 147 -11.41 11.87 -10.67
N THR A 148 -12.65 11.38 -10.80
CA THR A 148 -13.83 12.02 -10.19
C THR A 148 -13.73 12.00 -8.67
N VAL A 149 -13.34 10.87 -8.07
CA VAL A 149 -13.11 10.77 -6.63
C VAL A 149 -11.95 11.67 -6.19
N MET A 150 -10.86 11.73 -6.94
CA MET A 150 -9.73 12.64 -6.65
C MET A 150 -10.18 14.11 -6.59
N ARG A 151 -11.00 14.55 -7.55
CA ARG A 151 -11.53 15.93 -7.59
C ARG A 151 -12.57 16.24 -6.53
N SER A 152 -13.09 15.26 -5.81
CA SER A 152 -14.06 15.49 -4.74
C SER A 152 -13.48 16.25 -3.55
N GLY A 153 -12.13 16.28 -3.41
CA GLY A 153 -11.44 16.87 -2.28
C GLY A 153 -11.59 16.09 -0.96
N ARG A 154 -12.12 14.86 -1.02
CA ARG A 154 -12.44 14.04 0.16
C ARG A 154 -11.35 13.01 0.51
N ILE A 155 -10.34 12.84 -0.33
CA ILE A 155 -9.25 11.88 -0.14
C ILE A 155 -7.90 12.58 -0.09
N GLY A 156 -6.95 12.02 0.67
CA GLY A 156 -5.57 12.50 0.76
C GLY A 156 -4.60 11.73 -0.14
N PHE A 157 -4.97 10.53 -0.61
CA PHE A 157 -4.09 9.74 -1.48
C PHE A 157 -4.84 8.78 -2.39
N VAL A 158 -4.16 8.30 -3.41
CA VAL A 158 -4.61 7.23 -4.29
C VAL A 158 -3.63 6.06 -4.30
N GLN A 159 -4.16 4.83 -4.44
CA GLN A 159 -3.35 3.64 -4.65
C GLN A 159 -3.61 3.08 -6.05
N VAL A 160 -2.56 3.01 -6.88
CA VAL A 160 -2.65 2.62 -8.30
C VAL A 160 -1.49 1.72 -8.71
N PRO A 161 -1.66 0.85 -9.74
CA PRO A 161 -0.55 0.09 -10.28
C PRO A 161 0.42 1.00 -11.03
N TYR A 162 1.72 0.83 -10.75
CA TYR A 162 2.77 1.50 -11.51
C TYR A 162 4.05 0.67 -11.51
N ASN A 163 4.48 0.30 -12.70
CA ASN A 163 5.72 -0.43 -12.97
C ASN A 163 6.07 -0.30 -14.46
N PRO A 164 7.24 -0.73 -14.93
CA PRO A 164 7.64 -0.55 -16.33
C PRO A 164 6.69 -1.11 -17.39
N LEU A 165 5.78 -2.03 -17.04
CA LEU A 165 4.80 -2.63 -17.95
C LEU A 165 3.37 -2.06 -17.79
N GLU A 166 3.08 -1.35 -16.69
CA GLU A 166 1.78 -0.73 -16.37
C GLU A 166 2.01 0.76 -16.11
N ARG A 167 1.91 1.60 -17.15
CA ARG A 167 2.27 3.02 -17.12
C ARG A 167 1.09 3.96 -17.41
N ASP A 168 -0.13 3.45 -17.50
CA ASP A 168 -1.31 4.25 -17.86
C ASP A 168 -1.58 5.42 -16.91
N VAL A 169 -1.17 5.31 -15.64
CA VAL A 169 -1.29 6.37 -14.62
C VAL A 169 -0.55 7.66 -14.99
N GLU A 170 0.53 7.58 -15.79
CA GLU A 170 1.35 8.72 -16.18
C GLU A 170 0.58 9.76 -17.01
N ARG A 171 -0.46 9.33 -17.73
CA ARG A 171 -1.20 10.18 -18.67
C ARG A 171 -2.13 11.17 -18.00
N ALA A 172 -2.74 10.76 -16.85
CA ALA A 172 -3.78 11.56 -16.22
C ALA A 172 -3.78 11.48 -14.70
N VAL A 173 -3.60 10.29 -14.10
CA VAL A 173 -3.71 10.11 -12.64
C VAL A 173 -2.57 10.80 -11.91
N LEU A 174 -1.31 10.59 -12.33
CA LEU A 174 -0.16 11.23 -11.70
C LEU A 174 -0.18 12.77 -11.86
N PRO A 175 -0.46 13.34 -13.06
CA PRO A 175 -0.63 14.79 -13.19
C PRO A 175 -1.73 15.37 -12.30
N LEU A 176 -2.88 14.70 -12.21
CA LEU A 176 -3.97 15.16 -11.36
C LEU A 176 -3.64 15.04 -9.87
N ALA A 177 -2.94 13.98 -9.46
CA ALA A 177 -2.51 13.84 -8.07
C ALA A 177 -1.56 14.97 -7.67
N GLU A 178 -0.61 15.33 -8.54
CA GLU A 178 0.29 16.48 -8.34
C GLU A 178 -0.47 17.80 -8.24
N GLU A 179 -1.41 18.05 -9.16
CA GLU A 179 -2.27 19.27 -9.18
C GLU A 179 -3.05 19.42 -7.87
N LEU A 180 -3.58 18.31 -7.35
CA LEU A 180 -4.41 18.29 -6.14
C LEU A 180 -3.62 18.10 -4.83
N GLY A 181 -2.30 17.91 -4.90
CA GLY A 181 -1.46 17.63 -3.74
C GLY A 181 -1.74 16.27 -3.08
N LEU A 182 -2.27 15.29 -3.84
CA LEU A 182 -2.58 13.96 -3.32
C LEU A 182 -1.33 13.08 -3.28
N GLY A 183 -1.22 12.26 -2.23
CA GLY A 183 -0.22 11.21 -2.18
C GLY A 183 -0.49 10.09 -3.20
N VAL A 184 0.58 9.44 -3.68
CA VAL A 184 0.45 8.30 -4.60
C VAL A 184 1.16 7.08 -4.03
N MET A 185 0.40 6.04 -3.73
CA MET A 185 0.88 4.73 -3.30
C MET A 185 0.94 3.78 -4.49
N LEU A 186 2.13 3.25 -4.77
CA LEU A 186 2.35 2.35 -5.90
C LEU A 186 2.10 0.90 -5.51
N MET A 187 1.04 0.29 -6.04
CA MET A 187 0.86 -1.15 -5.97
C MET A 187 1.48 -1.86 -7.18
N ARG A 188 1.75 -3.16 -7.04
CA ARG A 188 2.31 -4.03 -8.10
C ARG A 188 3.64 -3.53 -8.69
N PRO A 189 4.62 -3.05 -7.89
CA PRO A 189 5.88 -2.56 -8.44
C PRO A 189 6.63 -3.62 -9.25
N PHE A 190 6.34 -4.91 -9.00
CA PHE A 190 6.91 -6.05 -9.71
C PHE A 190 5.95 -6.66 -10.76
N GLY A 191 4.88 -5.97 -11.17
CA GLY A 191 3.93 -6.43 -12.17
C GLY A 191 3.35 -7.81 -11.85
N ARG A 192 3.00 -8.08 -10.59
CA ARG A 192 2.59 -9.41 -10.09
C ARG A 192 3.63 -10.51 -10.38
N GLY A 193 4.91 -10.16 -10.41
CA GLY A 193 6.02 -11.05 -10.73
C GLY A 193 6.35 -11.14 -12.23
N SER A 194 5.61 -10.50 -13.13
CA SER A 194 5.87 -10.52 -14.57
C SER A 194 7.20 -9.85 -14.92
N VAL A 195 7.51 -8.72 -14.26
CA VAL A 195 8.78 -7.98 -14.45
C VAL A 195 9.99 -8.74 -13.88
N LEU A 196 9.74 -9.70 -12.97
CA LEU A 196 10.79 -10.53 -12.38
C LEU A 196 11.08 -11.82 -13.16
N ARG A 197 10.39 -12.08 -14.28
CA ARG A 197 10.63 -13.29 -15.09
C ARG A 197 11.99 -13.28 -15.78
N ARG A 198 12.50 -12.12 -16.12
CA ARG A 198 13.85 -11.93 -16.66
C ARG A 198 14.66 -11.14 -15.63
N TRP A 199 15.68 -11.77 -15.10
CA TRP A 199 16.65 -11.11 -14.23
C TRP A 199 17.78 -10.57 -15.08
N PRO A 200 18.16 -9.30 -14.92
CA PRO A 200 19.36 -8.78 -15.54
C PRO A 200 20.60 -9.48 -14.96
N SER A 201 21.63 -9.61 -15.77
CA SER A 201 22.93 -10.10 -15.33
C SER A 201 23.58 -9.06 -14.38
N PRO A 202 24.56 -9.48 -13.56
CA PRO A 202 25.32 -8.53 -12.75
C PRO A 202 25.95 -7.39 -13.57
N THR A 203 26.41 -7.66 -14.78
CA THR A 203 26.96 -6.65 -15.68
C THR A 203 25.92 -5.63 -16.14
N GLU A 204 24.66 -6.04 -16.34
CA GLU A 204 23.55 -5.14 -16.67
C GLU A 204 23.13 -4.27 -15.49
N LEU A 205 23.30 -4.75 -14.25
CA LEU A 205 23.01 -4.00 -13.01
C LEU A 205 24.16 -3.08 -12.57
N ALA A 206 25.42 -3.38 -12.94
CA ALA A 206 26.61 -2.67 -12.50
C ALA A 206 26.52 -1.12 -12.66
N PRO A 207 25.94 -0.56 -13.74
CA PRO A 207 25.76 0.89 -13.87
C PRO A 207 24.87 1.52 -12.80
N LEU A 208 24.08 0.72 -12.07
CA LEU A 208 23.16 1.18 -11.01
C LEU A 208 23.77 1.10 -9.60
N GLU A 209 24.93 0.42 -9.45
CA GLU A 209 25.62 0.30 -8.16
C GLU A 209 25.93 1.64 -7.47
N PRO A 210 26.39 2.70 -8.18
CA PRO A 210 26.62 4.01 -7.57
C PRO A 210 25.36 4.64 -6.94
N PHE A 211 24.18 4.17 -7.33
CA PHE A 211 22.90 4.58 -6.79
C PHE A 211 22.38 3.64 -5.68
N GLY A 212 23.22 2.73 -5.17
CA GLY A 212 22.87 1.77 -4.13
C GLY A 212 21.94 0.64 -4.61
N VAL A 213 21.93 0.33 -5.91
CA VAL A 213 21.15 -0.76 -6.51
C VAL A 213 22.05 -1.95 -6.75
N THR A 214 21.77 -3.04 -6.04
CA THR A 214 22.49 -4.31 -6.18
C THR A 214 21.59 -5.45 -6.66
N THR A 215 20.26 -5.24 -6.65
CA THR A 215 19.29 -6.24 -7.10
C THR A 215 18.30 -5.66 -8.08
N TRP A 216 17.67 -6.53 -8.86
CA TRP A 216 16.62 -6.13 -9.81
C TRP A 216 15.39 -5.60 -9.11
N ALA A 217 15.04 -6.13 -7.93
CA ALA A 217 13.92 -5.62 -7.13
C ALA A 217 14.15 -4.15 -6.71
N GLN A 218 15.37 -3.84 -6.22
CA GLN A 218 15.74 -2.45 -5.89
C GLN A 218 15.66 -1.52 -7.11
N ALA A 219 16.14 -1.98 -8.28
CA ALA A 219 16.06 -1.21 -9.52
C ALA A 219 14.59 -0.85 -9.86
N LEU A 220 13.69 -1.82 -9.75
CA LEU A 220 12.26 -1.63 -10.04
C LEU A 220 11.58 -0.70 -9.03
N LEU A 221 11.90 -0.81 -7.74
CA LEU A 221 11.40 0.10 -6.71
C LEU A 221 11.88 1.53 -6.94
N LYS A 222 13.19 1.71 -7.16
CA LYS A 222 13.76 3.03 -7.45
C LYS A 222 13.23 3.61 -8.75
N TRP A 223 12.95 2.79 -9.76
CA TRP A 223 12.34 3.24 -11.01
C TRP A 223 10.96 3.89 -10.75
N GLY A 224 10.07 3.25 -9.99
CA GLY A 224 8.78 3.83 -9.65
C GLY A 224 8.89 5.07 -8.76
N LEU A 225 9.79 5.03 -7.77
CA LEU A 225 10.01 6.11 -6.81
C LEU A 225 10.83 7.29 -7.37
N SER A 226 11.45 7.12 -8.57
CA SER A 226 12.15 8.21 -9.26
C SER A 226 11.22 9.25 -9.88
N ASP A 227 9.94 8.91 -10.09
CA ASP A 227 8.92 9.90 -10.42
C ASP A 227 8.56 10.67 -9.13
N PRO A 228 8.80 12.00 -9.06
CA PRO A 228 8.59 12.78 -7.85
C PRO A 228 7.12 12.85 -7.39
N ARG A 229 6.17 12.51 -8.29
CA ARG A 229 4.74 12.43 -7.97
C ARG A 229 4.36 11.16 -7.20
N CYS A 230 5.26 10.17 -7.15
CA CYS A 230 5.07 8.93 -6.44
C CYS A 230 5.57 9.03 -5.00
N THR A 231 4.70 8.75 -4.01
CA THR A 231 5.05 8.91 -2.60
C THR A 231 5.72 7.67 -2.03
N LEU A 232 5.14 6.51 -2.26
CA LEU A 232 5.65 5.25 -1.72
C LEU A 232 5.28 4.06 -2.62
N SER A 233 6.02 2.95 -2.44
CA SER A 233 5.78 1.68 -3.12
C SER A 233 5.56 0.56 -2.10
N ILE A 234 4.61 -0.36 -2.38
CA ILE A 234 4.23 -1.46 -1.49
C ILE A 234 4.49 -2.84 -2.13
N PRO A 235 5.76 -3.26 -2.28
CA PRO A 235 6.07 -4.63 -2.68
C PRO A 235 5.50 -5.64 -1.68
N ALA A 236 5.10 -6.82 -2.16
CA ALA A 236 4.67 -7.92 -1.30
C ALA A 236 5.70 -9.06 -1.33
N THR A 237 5.91 -9.69 -0.19
CA THR A 237 6.80 -10.85 -0.07
C THR A 237 6.26 -11.89 0.89
N SER A 238 6.57 -13.17 0.60
CA SER A 238 6.37 -14.31 1.50
C SER A 238 7.68 -14.88 2.03
N ARG A 239 8.81 -14.19 1.79
CA ARG A 239 10.16 -14.70 2.14
C ARG A 239 10.86 -13.72 3.07
N PRO A 240 11.32 -14.18 4.26
CA PRO A 240 12.23 -13.43 5.10
C PRO A 240 13.49 -12.98 4.34
N GLY A 241 14.08 -11.87 4.75
CA GLY A 241 15.23 -11.23 4.12
C GLY A 241 14.89 -10.29 2.95
N ARG A 242 13.70 -10.42 2.35
CA ARG A 242 13.31 -9.58 1.21
C ARG A 242 12.93 -8.16 1.59
N MET A 243 12.42 -7.96 2.81
CA MET A 243 12.12 -6.60 3.26
C MET A 243 13.41 -5.82 3.53
N THR A 244 14.42 -6.46 4.08
CA THR A 244 15.76 -5.88 4.22
C THR A 244 16.39 -5.54 2.86
N GLU A 245 16.19 -6.39 1.84
CA GLU A 245 16.68 -6.12 0.48
C GLU A 245 15.94 -4.93 -0.18
N ASN A 246 14.63 -4.81 0.06
CA ASN A 246 13.80 -3.78 -0.58
C ASN A 246 13.95 -2.39 0.08
N ALA A 247 14.34 -2.38 1.35
CA ALA A 247 14.54 -1.17 2.16
C ALA A 247 15.89 -0.50 1.88
#